data_33d32f6c9e25efad7094265b6d7545b0
#
_entry.id   33d32f6c9e25efad7094265b6d7545b0
#
_cell.length_a   1.000
_cell.length_b   1.000
_cell.length_c   1.000
_cell.angle_alpha   90.00
_cell.angle_beta   90.00
_cell.angle_gamma   90.00
#
_symmetry.space_group_name_H-M   'P 1'
#
loop_
_entity.id
_entity.type
_entity.pdbx_description
1 polymer ?
#
loop_
_entity_poly.entity_id
_entity_poly.type
_entity_poly.pdbx_seq_one_letter_code
_entity_poly.pdbx_strand_id
1 'polypeptide(L)'
;IDEHASRLLCRFPDNGPVPYYQSNYYTWPDGKTEHRDFPAEFRDKRVWWDNELIIGWAAEVPLDKYNRTVMLYWQRTGDPSLYLYEQIQISDDGQNRCRTWHWIRNGLLETRTAIQEKFVTKDWLAVDKEMGNKI
;
A
#
# COMPACT_ATOMS: atom_id res chain seq x y z
N ILE A 1 -19.40 6.81 8.30
CA ILE A 1 -18.48 5.70 7.97
C ILE A 1 -18.68 5.35 6.50
N ASP A 2 -17.61 5.40 5.72
CA ASP A 2 -17.61 5.00 4.33
C ASP A 2 -16.94 3.62 4.21
N GLU A 3 -17.59 2.71 3.52
CA GLU A 3 -17.06 1.37 3.29
C GLU A 3 -16.96 1.09 1.80
N HIS A 4 -15.85 0.49 1.38
CA HIS A 4 -15.67 0.00 0.02
C HIS A 4 -14.71 -1.19 0.00
N ALA A 5 -14.83 -2.00 -1.04
CA ALA A 5 -13.92 -3.12 -1.28
C ALA A 5 -12.76 -2.69 -2.19
N SER A 6 -11.61 -3.27 -1.95
CA SER A 6 -10.44 -3.09 -2.81
C SER A 6 -9.63 -4.36 -2.92
N ARG A 7 -8.86 -4.47 -3.99
CA ARG A 7 -7.81 -5.49 -4.16
C ARG A 7 -6.47 -4.78 -4.23
N LEU A 8 -5.50 -5.34 -3.55
CA LEU A 8 -4.12 -4.86 -3.57
C LEU A 8 -3.23 -5.92 -4.17
N LEU A 9 -2.48 -5.54 -5.18
CA LEU A 9 -1.54 -6.41 -5.88
C LEU A 9 -0.13 -5.85 -5.76
N CYS A 10 0.78 -6.66 -5.19
CA CYS A 10 2.20 -6.35 -5.17
C CYS A 10 2.84 -7.03 -6.39
N ARG A 11 3.44 -6.25 -7.29
CA ARG A 11 4.05 -6.71 -8.52
C ARG A 11 5.56 -6.50 -8.48
N PHE A 12 6.31 -7.48 -8.96
CA PHE A 12 7.78 -7.49 -8.93
C PHE A 12 8.34 -7.77 -10.33
N PRO A 13 8.19 -6.84 -11.29
CA PRO A 13 8.61 -7.08 -12.67
C PRO A 13 10.14 -7.13 -12.78
N ASP A 14 10.66 -8.17 -13.47
CA ASP A 14 12.10 -8.33 -13.66
C ASP A 14 12.71 -7.33 -14.64
N ASN A 15 11.93 -6.87 -15.62
CA ASN A 15 12.39 -5.99 -16.71
C ASN A 15 11.61 -4.68 -16.79
N GLY A 16 10.94 -4.28 -15.71
CA GLY A 16 10.21 -3.02 -15.66
C GLY A 16 11.13 -1.82 -15.37
N PRO A 17 10.62 -0.60 -15.51
CA PRO A 17 11.36 0.63 -15.17
C PRO A 17 11.67 0.76 -13.69
N VAL A 18 10.90 0.09 -12.83
CA VAL A 18 11.11 0.01 -11.39
C VAL A 18 10.89 -1.44 -10.90
N PRO A 19 11.54 -1.84 -9.79
CA PRO A 19 11.49 -3.23 -9.32
C PRO A 19 10.19 -3.62 -8.62
N TYR A 20 9.34 -2.64 -8.25
CA TYR A 20 8.15 -2.90 -7.46
C TYR A 20 7.02 -1.94 -7.80
N TYR A 21 5.81 -2.48 -7.87
CA TYR A 21 4.57 -1.71 -7.94
C TYR A 21 3.60 -2.21 -6.89
N GLN A 22 3.02 -1.29 -6.16
CA GLN A 22 1.79 -1.56 -5.43
C GLN A 22 0.63 -1.09 -6.29
N SER A 23 -0.22 -2.02 -6.71
CA SER A 23 -1.39 -1.72 -7.55
C SER A 23 -2.65 -1.89 -6.73
N ASN A 24 -3.44 -0.85 -6.64
CA ASN A 24 -4.70 -0.83 -5.91
C ASN A 24 -5.86 -0.77 -6.90
N TYR A 25 -6.84 -1.66 -6.71
CA TYR A 25 -8.06 -1.74 -7.51
C TYR A 25 -9.24 -1.51 -6.58
N TYR A 26 -9.95 -0.43 -6.80
CA TYR A 26 -11.09 -0.04 -5.98
C TYR A 26 -12.38 -0.31 -6.70
N THR A 27 -13.39 -0.81 -5.97
CA THR A 27 -14.76 -0.95 -6.44
C THR A 27 -15.67 -0.23 -5.46
N TRP A 28 -16.30 0.82 -5.93
CA TRP A 28 -17.21 1.63 -5.13
C TRP A 28 -18.62 1.03 -5.11
N PRO A 29 -19.46 1.34 -4.10
CA PRO A 29 -20.82 0.79 -4.01
C PRO A 29 -21.71 1.08 -5.23
N ASP A 30 -21.45 2.15 -5.97
CA ASP A 30 -22.17 2.51 -7.20
C ASP A 30 -21.68 1.74 -8.45
N GLY A 31 -20.72 0.83 -8.28
CA GLY A 31 -20.14 0.04 -9.36
C GLY A 31 -18.98 0.71 -10.10
N LYS A 32 -18.62 1.93 -9.75
CA LYS A 32 -17.41 2.57 -10.29
C LYS A 32 -16.17 1.84 -9.86
N THR A 33 -15.20 1.76 -10.75
CA THR A 33 -13.89 1.16 -10.48
C THR A 33 -12.79 2.17 -10.71
N GLU A 34 -11.72 2.04 -9.95
CA GLU A 34 -10.52 2.87 -10.05
C GLU A 34 -9.29 2.00 -9.88
N HIS A 35 -8.24 2.31 -10.63
CA HIS A 35 -6.95 1.64 -10.56
C HIS A 35 -5.85 2.67 -10.33
N ARG A 36 -4.99 2.41 -9.37
CA ARG A 36 -3.81 3.24 -9.09
C ARG A 36 -2.58 2.37 -8.94
N ASP A 37 -1.50 2.75 -9.62
CA ASP A 37 -0.18 2.14 -9.49
C ASP A 37 0.75 3.06 -8.71
N PHE A 38 1.45 2.47 -7.75
CA PHE A 38 2.46 3.16 -6.95
C PHE A 38 3.82 2.49 -7.18
N PRO A 39 4.59 3.00 -8.17
CA PRO A 39 5.94 2.50 -8.43
C PRO A 39 6.88 2.84 -7.27
N ALA A 40 7.78 1.91 -6.94
CA ALA A 40 8.71 2.07 -5.84
C ALA A 40 10.06 1.40 -6.11
N GLU A 41 11.05 1.79 -5.34
CA GLU A 41 12.40 1.25 -5.36
C GLU A 41 12.75 0.59 -4.03
N PHE A 42 13.66 -0.38 -4.09
CA PHE A 42 14.27 -0.96 -2.89
C PHE A 42 15.64 -0.36 -2.67
N ARG A 43 15.86 0.26 -1.52
CA ARG A 43 17.17 0.74 -1.08
C ARG A 43 17.20 0.91 0.42
N ASP A 44 18.36 0.74 1.02
CA ASP A 44 18.58 0.95 2.47
C ASP A 44 17.59 0.16 3.34
N LYS A 45 17.25 -1.07 2.93
CA LYS A 45 16.28 -1.95 3.59
C LYS A 45 14.87 -1.35 3.70
N ARG A 46 14.52 -0.46 2.78
CA ARG A 46 13.21 0.17 2.69
C ARG A 46 12.66 0.08 1.29
N VAL A 47 11.34 0.18 1.20
CA VAL A 47 10.64 0.52 -0.03
C VAL A 47 10.49 2.03 -0.07
N TRP A 48 10.86 2.65 -1.19
CA TRP A 48 10.79 4.09 -1.39
C TRP A 48 9.86 4.44 -2.53
N TRP A 49 8.94 5.36 -2.26
CA TRP A 49 8.13 6.02 -3.27
C TRP A 49 8.64 7.44 -3.44
N ASP A 50 8.86 7.83 -4.67
CA ASP A 50 9.21 9.20 -5.06
C ASP A 50 8.65 9.41 -6.46
N ASN A 51 7.37 9.76 -6.54
CA ASN A 51 6.64 9.85 -7.80
C ASN A 51 5.64 11.00 -7.78
N GLU A 52 4.84 11.10 -8.83
CA GLU A 52 3.86 12.16 -9.01
C GLU A 52 2.74 12.15 -7.95
N LEU A 53 2.54 11.05 -7.27
CA LEU A 53 1.46 10.88 -6.32
C LEU A 53 1.92 11.04 -4.87
N ILE A 54 3.00 10.36 -4.53
CA ILE A 54 3.47 10.28 -3.14
C ILE A 54 4.99 10.27 -3.04
N ILE A 55 5.47 10.78 -1.93
CA ILE A 55 6.88 10.71 -1.50
C ILE A 55 6.88 10.08 -0.11
N GLY A 56 7.58 8.97 0.05
CA GLY A 56 7.65 8.29 1.34
C GLY A 56 8.37 6.96 1.32
N TRP A 57 8.18 6.19 2.35
CA TRP A 57 8.88 4.93 2.54
C TRP A 57 8.07 3.93 3.36
N ALA A 58 8.43 2.66 3.23
CA ALA A 58 7.98 1.58 4.09
C ALA A 58 9.18 0.78 4.60
N ALA A 59 9.12 0.35 5.84
CA ALA A 59 10.14 -0.47 6.46
C ALA A 59 9.57 -1.43 7.50
N GLU A 60 10.20 -2.59 7.64
CA GLU A 60 9.98 -3.44 8.79
C GLU A 60 10.51 -2.74 10.05
N VAL A 61 9.75 -2.81 11.12
CA VAL A 61 10.14 -2.23 12.40
C VAL A 61 10.01 -3.30 13.50
N PRO A 62 10.99 -3.39 14.41
CA PRO A 62 10.98 -4.40 15.44
C PRO A 62 10.07 -4.01 16.62
N LEU A 63 8.78 -3.76 16.34
CA LEU A 63 7.80 -3.43 17.37
C LEU A 63 7.28 -4.65 18.11
N ASP A 64 7.42 -5.82 17.53
CA ASP A 64 7.03 -7.08 18.14
C ASP A 64 8.14 -8.13 17.99
N LYS A 65 8.08 -9.15 18.81
CA LYS A 65 9.10 -10.21 18.84
C LYS A 65 9.14 -11.08 17.58
N TYR A 66 8.17 -10.93 16.69
CA TYR A 66 8.05 -11.73 15.46
C TYR A 66 8.41 -10.94 14.20
N ASN A 67 8.76 -9.66 14.32
CA ASN A 67 9.04 -8.74 13.19
C ASN A 67 7.92 -8.74 12.12
N ARG A 68 6.68 -8.67 12.58
CA ARG A 68 5.50 -8.72 11.69
C ARG A 68 4.86 -7.37 11.44
N THR A 69 5.55 -6.31 11.80
CA THR A 69 5.06 -4.96 11.66
C THR A 69 5.86 -4.20 10.61
N VAL A 70 5.14 -3.59 9.68
CA VAL A 70 5.68 -2.66 8.70
C VAL A 70 5.11 -1.29 8.98
N MET A 71 5.96 -0.28 9.01
CA MET A 71 5.56 1.13 9.10
C MET A 71 5.72 1.78 7.74
N LEU A 72 4.73 2.58 7.36
CA LEU A 72 4.78 3.45 6.21
C LEU A 72 4.65 4.90 6.65
N TYR A 73 5.38 5.75 5.96
CA TYR A 73 5.18 7.19 5.97
C TYR A 73 5.19 7.67 4.53
N TRP A 74 4.23 8.50 4.16
CA TRP A 74 4.29 9.21 2.90
C TRP A 74 3.50 10.51 2.96
N GLN A 75 3.89 11.45 2.09
CA GLN A 75 3.15 12.68 1.89
C GLN A 75 2.72 12.79 0.44
N ARG A 76 1.68 13.54 0.21
CA ARG A 76 1.18 13.81 -1.13
C ARG A 76 2.18 14.69 -1.87
N THR A 77 2.62 14.27 -3.04
CA THR A 77 3.46 15.11 -3.92
C THR A 77 2.66 16.36 -4.33
N GLY A 78 3.23 17.54 -4.14
CA GLY A 78 2.55 18.79 -4.44
C GLY A 78 1.61 19.32 -3.35
N ASP A 79 1.36 18.55 -2.29
CA ASP A 79 0.60 19.02 -1.13
C ASP A 79 1.27 18.55 0.19
N PRO A 80 2.36 19.23 0.62
CA PRO A 80 3.11 18.83 1.80
C PRO A 80 2.32 18.98 3.12
N SER A 81 1.16 19.63 3.09
CA SER A 81 0.29 19.72 4.27
C SER A 81 -0.41 18.41 4.61
N LEU A 82 -0.53 17.50 3.62
CA LEU A 82 -1.19 16.21 3.77
C LEU A 82 -0.17 15.08 3.78
N TYR A 83 -0.09 14.37 4.89
CA TYR A 83 0.74 13.19 5.01
C TYR A 83 0.04 12.08 5.80
N LEU A 84 0.59 10.89 5.69
CA LEU A 84 0.02 9.66 6.22
C LEU A 84 1.08 8.90 7.02
N TYR A 85 0.68 8.44 8.19
CA TYR A 85 1.36 7.35 8.88
C TYR A 85 0.51 6.10 8.80
N GLU A 86 1.14 4.99 8.47
CA GLU A 86 0.47 3.71 8.37
C GLU A 86 1.24 2.64 9.13
N GLN A 87 0.50 1.77 9.80
CA GLN A 87 1.03 0.58 10.42
C GLN A 87 0.35 -0.64 9.81
N ILE A 88 1.13 -1.62 9.40
CA ILE A 88 0.66 -2.89 8.84
C ILE A 88 1.11 -4.00 9.76
N GLN A 89 0.18 -4.84 10.21
CA GLN A 89 0.46 -6.00 11.04
C GLN A 89 -0.11 -7.26 10.39
N ILE A 90 0.70 -8.33 10.39
CA ILE A 90 0.35 -9.62 9.78
C ILE A 90 0.06 -10.63 10.88
N SER A 91 -1.00 -11.42 10.70
CA SER A 91 -1.36 -12.51 11.61
C SER A 91 -0.32 -13.64 11.61
N ASP A 92 -0.36 -14.48 12.65
CA ASP A 92 0.59 -15.57 12.86
C ASP A 92 0.63 -16.56 11.70
N ASP A 93 -0.51 -16.84 11.08
CA ASP A 93 -0.65 -17.75 9.95
C ASP A 93 -0.34 -17.08 8.60
N GLY A 94 -0.08 -15.77 8.59
CA GLY A 94 0.17 -15.00 7.36
C GLY A 94 -1.03 -14.77 6.46
N GLN A 95 -2.24 -15.13 6.89
CA GLN A 95 -3.44 -15.08 6.05
C GLN A 95 -4.20 -13.77 6.13
N ASN A 96 -3.94 -12.97 7.16
CA ASN A 96 -4.64 -11.72 7.40
C ASN A 96 -3.66 -10.60 7.71
N ARG A 97 -3.99 -9.38 7.26
CA ARG A 97 -3.31 -8.16 7.66
C ARG A 97 -4.31 -7.15 8.14
N CYS A 98 -3.91 -6.39 9.15
CA CYS A 98 -4.60 -5.17 9.56
C CYS A 98 -3.73 -3.98 9.20
N ARG A 99 -4.34 -2.99 8.59
CA ARG A 99 -3.68 -1.72 8.27
C ARG A 99 -4.43 -0.59 8.94
N THR A 100 -3.70 0.34 9.51
CA THR A 100 -4.28 1.53 10.14
C THR A 100 -3.61 2.75 9.54
N TRP A 101 -4.39 3.59 8.90
CA TRP A 101 -3.95 4.85 8.31
C TRP A 101 -4.32 6.01 9.22
N HIS A 102 -3.35 6.89 9.46
CA HIS A 102 -3.56 8.16 10.15
C HIS A 102 -3.29 9.28 9.16
N TRP A 103 -4.35 9.89 8.69
CA TRP A 103 -4.28 11.03 7.78
C TRP A 103 -4.11 12.30 8.57
N ILE A 104 -3.04 13.04 8.29
CA ILE A 104 -2.68 14.25 9.01
C ILE A 104 -2.61 15.41 8.04
N ARG A 105 -3.32 16.47 8.38
CA ARG A 105 -3.31 17.72 7.62
C ARG A 105 -2.87 18.85 8.53
N ASN A 106 -1.86 19.60 8.11
CA ASN A 106 -1.29 20.71 8.88
C ASN A 106 -0.94 20.33 10.34
N GLY A 107 -0.43 19.11 10.54
CA GLY A 107 -0.04 18.61 11.86
C GLY A 107 -1.19 18.08 12.73
N LEU A 108 -2.42 18.08 12.24
CA LEU A 108 -3.59 17.60 12.97
C LEU A 108 -4.18 16.34 12.33
N LEU A 109 -4.56 15.39 13.17
CA LEU A 109 -5.24 14.18 12.71
C LEU A 109 -6.61 14.55 12.13
N GLU A 110 -6.79 14.27 10.84
CA GLU A 110 -8.04 14.52 10.11
C GLU A 110 -8.93 13.29 10.06
N THR A 111 -8.35 12.14 9.70
CA THR A 111 -9.10 10.90 9.48
C THR A 111 -8.25 9.69 9.85
N ARG A 112 -8.90 8.66 10.35
CA ARG A 112 -8.34 7.32 10.48
C ARG A 112 -9.06 6.36 9.55
N THR A 113 -8.29 5.48 8.91
CA THR A 113 -8.84 4.41 8.10
C THR A 113 -8.33 3.08 8.62
N ALA A 114 -9.24 2.17 8.96
CA ALA A 114 -8.91 0.81 9.34
C ALA A 114 -9.21 -0.12 8.16
N ILE A 115 -8.25 -0.96 7.80
CA ILE A 115 -8.36 -1.88 6.67
C ILE A 115 -8.04 -3.28 7.15
N GLN A 116 -8.93 -4.22 6.83
CA GLN A 116 -8.66 -5.64 6.97
C GLN A 116 -8.40 -6.24 5.59
N GLU A 117 -7.32 -6.95 5.45
CA GLU A 117 -6.95 -7.63 4.22
C GLU A 117 -6.87 -9.14 4.45
N LYS A 118 -7.33 -9.89 3.46
CA LYS A 118 -7.19 -11.34 3.41
C LYS A 118 -6.24 -11.70 2.29
N PHE A 119 -5.29 -12.59 2.58
CA PHE A 119 -4.37 -13.10 1.59
C PHE A 119 -5.11 -13.98 0.57
N VAL A 120 -4.87 -13.76 -0.71
CA VAL A 120 -5.53 -14.50 -1.80
C VAL A 120 -4.56 -15.47 -2.45
N THR A 121 -3.40 -15.00 -2.91
CA THR A 121 -2.43 -15.84 -3.63
C THR A 121 -1.04 -15.22 -3.64
N LYS A 122 -0.01 -16.06 -3.78
CA LYS A 122 1.37 -15.64 -4.07
C LYS A 122 1.63 -15.46 -5.56
N ASP A 123 0.76 -15.99 -6.40
CA ASP A 123 0.91 -15.92 -7.86
C ASP A 123 0.45 -14.56 -8.39
N TRP A 124 1.27 -13.54 -8.16
CA TRP A 124 0.97 -12.19 -8.61
C TRP A 124 0.97 -12.08 -10.15
N LEU A 125 1.74 -12.92 -10.86
CA LEU A 125 1.77 -12.91 -12.32
C LEU A 125 0.44 -13.34 -12.93
N ALA A 126 -0.21 -14.35 -12.36
CA ALA A 126 -1.54 -14.78 -12.80
C ALA A 126 -2.59 -13.68 -12.57
N VAL A 127 -2.54 -13.03 -11.42
CA VAL A 127 -3.45 -11.91 -11.11
C VAL A 127 -3.17 -10.71 -12.02
N ASP A 128 -1.91 -10.38 -12.25
CA ASP A 128 -1.49 -9.31 -13.14
C ASP A 128 -2.05 -9.50 -14.56
N LYS A 129 -1.96 -10.72 -15.06
CA LYS A 129 -2.54 -11.09 -16.37
C LYS A 129 -4.05 -10.97 -16.37
N GLU A 130 -4.73 -11.47 -15.33
CA GLU A 130 -6.19 -11.36 -15.16
C GLU A 130 -6.65 -9.91 -15.17
N MET A 131 -5.91 -9.04 -14.49
CA MET A 131 -6.24 -7.60 -14.41
C MET A 131 -5.85 -6.80 -15.66
N GLY A 132 -5.15 -7.43 -16.60
CA GLY A 132 -4.77 -6.81 -17.87
C GLY A 132 -3.70 -5.72 -17.75
N ASN A 133 -2.87 -5.76 -16.71
CA ASN A 133 -1.78 -4.82 -16.53
C ASN A 133 -0.71 -5.02 -17.60
N LYS A 134 -0.16 -3.90 -18.03
CA LYS A 134 1.05 -3.87 -18.89
C LYS A 134 2.23 -3.44 -18.04
N ILE A 135 3.28 -4.23 -18.11
CA ILE A 135 4.56 -3.94 -17.44
C ILE A 135 5.45 -3.19 -18.41
#